data_c5ce195e00258b2bfa6d563dd4f47051
#
_entry.id   c5ce195e00258b2bfa6d563dd4f47051
#
_cell.length_a   1.000
_cell.length_b   1.000
_cell.length_c   1.000
_cell.angle_alpha   90.00
_cell.angle_beta   90.00
_cell.angle_gamma   90.00
#
_symmetry.space_group_name_H-M   'P 1'
#
loop_
_entity.id
_entity.type
_entity.pdbx_description
1 polymer ?
#
loop_
_entity_poly.entity_id
_entity_poly.type
_entity_poly.pdbx_seq_one_letter_code
_entity_poly.pdbx_strand_id
1 'polypeptide(L)'
;EAGMKTGANVRVIPLGKDVTAVIHVVSVALRAALIFGNVTPGDAGTLMKYTMDRVPAFVNAFKPLDDVIVACGAGAIALGFPVVTNETENIFRVPKSLIVQEDVSKFNATSLEARDIKIKITNIDIPVAFASAFEGEIIRRKDMQVEFDGSRVDCAELVQTCDASEIEDHKITVIGPEVDEMEFGSKNSIAYVVKVAGKNMQSDFEPVIERKFHNYINCIEGVYHTGQRDMQRIRISIDAFNAGFKIKHIGEVLYTQVKNEFDAVVDKCEVVIYTDPAECTRIRHEVAIPIFDKRDERLDTLTDESVDVYYSCILCQAFAPSHVCVVTPERLGLCGAVSWLDAKATNELDPNGPCQVITKERPINEELGSYEDVDEAVQKFSQGALEHVTLYSIMQDPMTSCGCFECICGIEPFSNGVVIANREYAGMTPLGMTFSEMASMTGGGVQTPG
;
A
#
# COMPACT_ATOMS: atom_id res chain seq x y z
N GLU A 1 -8.65 0.89 18.30
CA GLU A 1 -7.92 1.87 19.13
C GLU A 1 -6.43 1.59 19.21
N ALA A 2 -5.99 0.35 19.46
CA ALA A 2 -4.55 0.05 19.55
C ALA A 2 -3.84 0.16 18.21
N GLY A 3 -4.43 -0.31 17.11
CA GLY A 3 -3.89 -0.13 15.75
C GLY A 3 -3.85 1.32 15.31
N MET A 4 -4.84 2.13 15.72
CA MET A 4 -4.91 3.58 15.44
C MET A 4 -3.80 4.39 16.11
N LYS A 5 -3.25 3.87 17.18
CA LYS A 5 -2.33 4.60 18.06
C LYS A 5 -0.86 4.26 17.83
N THR A 6 -0.55 3.32 16.96
CA THR A 6 0.79 2.74 16.98
C THR A 6 1.70 3.21 15.87
N GLY A 7 1.23 3.80 14.78
CA GLY A 7 2.09 4.02 13.60
C GLY A 7 2.91 2.77 13.21
N ALA A 8 2.80 1.71 14.01
CA ALA A 8 3.41 0.42 13.76
C ALA A 8 2.49 -0.38 12.84
N ASN A 9 3.05 -1.18 11.96
CA ASN A 9 2.34 -2.11 11.10
C ASN A 9 1.69 -3.23 11.91
N VAL A 10 0.72 -2.88 12.76
CA VAL A 10 -0.08 -3.84 13.54
C VAL A 10 -1.39 -4.04 12.83
N ARG A 11 -1.63 -5.23 12.31
CA ARG A 11 -2.94 -5.60 11.76
C ARG A 11 -3.83 -6.14 12.87
N VAL A 12 -4.86 -5.39 13.18
CA VAL A 12 -5.98 -5.86 14.01
C VAL A 12 -7.07 -6.31 13.05
N ILE A 13 -7.44 -7.58 13.14
CA ILE A 13 -8.53 -8.15 12.34
C ILE A 13 -9.72 -8.34 13.25
N PRO A 14 -10.68 -7.40 13.28
CA PRO A 14 -11.90 -7.58 14.04
C PRO A 14 -12.76 -8.66 13.36
N LEU A 15 -13.08 -9.71 14.06
CA LEU A 15 -14.14 -10.63 13.65
C LEU A 15 -15.47 -10.02 14.07
N GLY A 16 -16.21 -9.53 13.10
CA GLY A 16 -17.55 -8.97 13.28
C GLY A 16 -18.49 -9.48 12.19
N LYS A 17 -19.61 -8.81 12.03
CA LYS A 17 -20.61 -9.10 10.99
C LYS A 17 -20.04 -8.93 9.57
N ASP A 18 -18.83 -8.40 9.45
CA ASP A 18 -18.21 -8.12 8.18
C ASP A 18 -17.29 -9.27 7.74
N VAL A 19 -17.72 -9.96 6.68
CA VAL A 19 -16.98 -11.04 6.03
C VAL A 19 -15.64 -10.56 5.44
N THR A 20 -15.43 -9.24 5.31
CA THR A 20 -14.25 -8.63 4.71
C THR A 20 -12.97 -8.98 5.46
N ALA A 21 -13.02 -9.04 6.80
CA ALA A 21 -11.86 -9.42 7.62
C ALA A 21 -11.44 -10.88 7.37
N VAL A 22 -12.42 -11.77 7.21
CA VAL A 22 -12.18 -13.19 6.90
C VAL A 22 -11.59 -13.35 5.52
N ILE A 23 -12.14 -12.64 4.53
CA ILE A 23 -11.62 -12.63 3.16
C ILE A 23 -10.18 -12.11 3.15
N HIS A 24 -9.86 -11.15 4.00
CA HIS A 24 -8.50 -10.60 4.09
C HIS A 24 -7.50 -11.63 4.63
N VAL A 25 -7.83 -12.33 5.73
CA VAL A 25 -7.00 -13.43 6.26
C VAL A 25 -6.86 -14.56 5.25
N VAL A 26 -7.97 -14.99 4.66
CA VAL A 26 -8.00 -16.06 3.66
C VAL A 26 -7.25 -15.64 2.39
N SER A 27 -7.37 -14.38 1.95
CA SER A 27 -6.65 -13.91 0.77
C SER A 27 -5.14 -13.77 1.00
N VAL A 28 -4.69 -13.41 2.20
CA VAL A 28 -3.25 -13.44 2.54
C VAL A 28 -2.73 -14.87 2.49
N ALA A 29 -3.44 -15.82 3.07
CA ALA A 29 -3.07 -17.23 3.03
C ALA A 29 -3.12 -17.83 1.62
N LEU A 30 -4.17 -17.50 0.83
CA LEU A 30 -4.30 -17.94 -0.56
C LEU A 30 -3.26 -17.31 -1.49
N ARG A 31 -2.91 -16.03 -1.30
CA ARG A 31 -1.85 -15.37 -2.07
C ARG A 31 -0.49 -15.99 -1.78
N ALA A 32 -0.19 -16.30 -0.53
CA ALA A 32 1.01 -17.04 -0.18
C ALA A 32 1.04 -18.40 -0.90
N ALA A 33 -0.07 -19.14 -0.90
CA ALA A 33 -0.19 -20.42 -1.59
C ALA A 33 -0.03 -20.30 -3.13
N LEU A 34 -0.57 -19.25 -3.74
CA LEU A 34 -0.45 -18.99 -5.18
C LEU A 34 0.96 -18.58 -5.60
N ILE A 35 1.66 -17.81 -4.77
CA ILE A 35 3.03 -17.34 -5.06
C ILE A 35 4.05 -18.48 -4.89
N PHE A 36 3.87 -19.35 -3.89
CA PHE A 36 4.83 -20.40 -3.55
C PHE A 36 4.50 -21.80 -4.11
N GLY A 37 3.45 -21.94 -4.91
CA GLY A 37 3.07 -23.24 -5.48
C GLY A 37 2.56 -24.22 -4.43
N ASN A 38 3.05 -25.46 -4.42
CA ASN A 38 2.62 -26.51 -3.50
C ASN A 38 3.00 -26.23 -2.03
N VAL A 39 2.32 -25.28 -1.40
CA VAL A 39 2.51 -25.00 0.03
C VAL A 39 1.89 -26.12 0.85
N THR A 40 2.71 -26.84 1.57
CA THR A 40 2.23 -27.83 2.55
C THR A 40 1.64 -27.13 3.79
N PRO A 41 0.80 -27.77 4.59
CA PRO A 41 0.32 -27.20 5.84
C PRO A 41 1.43 -26.73 6.80
N GLY A 42 2.60 -27.38 6.75
CA GLY A 42 3.78 -26.97 7.50
C GLY A 42 4.40 -25.67 6.98
N ASP A 43 4.48 -25.53 5.67
CA ASP A 43 5.00 -24.32 5.03
C ASP A 43 4.05 -23.12 5.23
N ALA A 44 2.74 -23.38 5.19
CA ALA A 44 1.76 -22.35 5.51
C ALA A 44 1.96 -21.82 6.94
N GLY A 45 2.22 -22.70 7.91
CA GLY A 45 2.54 -22.32 9.30
C GLY A 45 3.81 -21.48 9.39
N THR A 46 4.85 -21.82 8.64
CA THR A 46 6.11 -21.06 8.59
C THR A 46 5.92 -19.69 7.95
N LEU A 47 5.21 -19.61 6.83
CA LEU A 47 4.86 -18.35 6.16
C LEU A 47 3.99 -17.45 7.03
N MET A 48 3.03 -18.03 7.77
CA MET A 48 2.20 -17.29 8.70
C MET A 48 3.00 -16.74 9.87
N LYS A 49 3.88 -17.58 10.47
CA LYS A 49 4.78 -17.14 11.52
C LYS A 49 5.68 -15.98 11.04
N TYR A 50 6.21 -16.08 9.85
CA TYR A 50 7.02 -15.04 9.23
C TYR A 50 6.25 -13.73 9.01
N THR A 51 5.01 -13.81 8.51
CA THR A 51 4.13 -12.66 8.37
C THR A 51 3.81 -12.04 9.74
N MET A 52 3.58 -12.88 10.77
CA MET A 52 3.35 -12.42 12.14
C MET A 52 4.56 -11.77 12.79
N ASP A 53 5.77 -12.23 12.49
CA ASP A 53 6.99 -11.64 13.03
C ASP A 53 7.29 -10.27 12.43
N ARG A 54 6.88 -10.01 11.21
CA ARG A 54 7.04 -8.71 10.53
C ARG A 54 5.85 -7.77 10.68
N VAL A 55 4.65 -8.31 10.59
CA VAL A 55 3.40 -7.57 10.77
C VAL A 55 2.58 -8.32 11.81
N PRO A 56 2.76 -7.99 13.09
CA PRO A 56 2.03 -8.66 14.14
C PRO A 56 0.53 -8.54 13.88
N ALA A 57 -0.10 -9.67 13.61
CA ALA A 57 -1.53 -9.77 13.44
C ALA A 57 -2.11 -10.64 14.58
N PHE A 58 -3.23 -10.24 15.10
CA PHE A 58 -4.04 -11.02 15.99
C PHE A 58 -5.52 -10.76 15.69
N VAL A 59 -6.36 -11.69 16.08
CA VAL A 59 -7.78 -11.65 15.77
C VAL A 59 -8.55 -11.35 17.04
N ASN A 60 -9.48 -10.41 16.97
CA ASN A 60 -10.37 -10.07 18.09
C ASN A 60 -11.72 -10.74 17.91
N ALA A 61 -12.10 -11.59 18.86
CA ALA A 61 -13.41 -12.25 18.90
C ALA A 61 -14.10 -11.96 20.23
N PHE A 62 -14.93 -10.90 20.27
CA PHE A 62 -15.65 -10.48 21.47
C PHE A 62 -17.16 -10.73 21.36
N LYS A 63 -17.80 -10.92 22.51
CA LYS A 63 -19.26 -11.03 22.57
C LYS A 63 -19.96 -9.80 22.01
N PRO A 64 -21.12 -9.98 21.31
CA PRO A 64 -21.78 -11.26 21.05
C PRO A 64 -21.10 -12.06 19.93
N LEU A 65 -20.88 -13.36 20.17
CA LEU A 65 -20.31 -14.27 19.19
C LEU A 65 -21.43 -15.03 18.47
N ASP A 66 -21.38 -15.01 17.15
CA ASP A 66 -22.22 -15.86 16.29
C ASP A 66 -21.40 -17.02 15.69
N ASP A 67 -22.05 -17.92 14.98
CA ASP A 67 -21.40 -19.10 14.41
C ASP A 67 -20.32 -18.73 13.38
N VAL A 68 -20.47 -17.59 12.72
CA VAL A 68 -19.50 -17.07 11.73
C VAL A 68 -18.24 -16.61 12.45
N ILE A 69 -18.38 -15.82 13.52
CA ILE A 69 -17.25 -15.35 14.33
C ILE A 69 -16.50 -16.53 14.95
N VAL A 70 -17.22 -17.53 15.44
CA VAL A 70 -16.63 -18.75 16.00
C VAL A 70 -15.86 -19.55 14.95
N ALA A 71 -16.45 -19.75 13.76
CA ALA A 71 -15.79 -20.45 12.67
C ALA A 71 -14.54 -19.70 12.17
N CYS A 72 -14.62 -18.39 12.07
CA CYS A 72 -13.49 -17.53 11.67
C CYS A 72 -12.38 -17.51 12.71
N GLY A 73 -12.73 -17.46 14.01
CA GLY A 73 -11.76 -17.57 15.09
C GLY A 73 -11.05 -18.91 15.09
N ALA A 74 -11.79 -20.01 14.89
CA ALA A 74 -11.21 -21.35 14.75
C ALA A 74 -10.25 -21.42 13.53
N GLY A 75 -10.65 -20.87 12.40
CA GLY A 75 -9.81 -20.78 11.20
C GLY A 75 -8.53 -19.94 11.42
N ALA A 76 -8.65 -18.81 12.10
CA ALA A 76 -7.49 -17.98 12.45
C ALA A 76 -6.51 -18.73 13.34
N ILE A 77 -6.99 -19.44 14.36
CA ILE A 77 -6.16 -20.27 15.26
C ILE A 77 -5.50 -21.41 14.49
N ALA A 78 -6.22 -22.07 13.59
CA ALA A 78 -5.67 -23.13 12.74
C ALA A 78 -4.54 -22.61 11.82
N LEU A 79 -4.59 -21.34 11.43
CA LEU A 79 -3.57 -20.65 10.66
C LEU A 79 -2.43 -20.06 11.53
N GLY A 80 -2.47 -20.24 12.85
CA GLY A 80 -1.43 -19.79 13.76
C GLY A 80 -1.58 -18.37 14.29
N PHE A 81 -2.72 -17.70 14.05
CA PHE A 81 -2.97 -16.37 14.63
C PHE A 81 -3.49 -16.48 16.06
N PRO A 82 -2.98 -15.69 16.99
CA PRO A 82 -3.59 -15.56 18.31
C PRO A 82 -4.97 -14.91 18.17
N VAL A 83 -5.94 -15.48 18.88
CA VAL A 83 -7.29 -14.93 19.01
C VAL A 83 -7.45 -14.37 20.41
N VAL A 84 -7.70 -13.07 20.49
CA VAL A 84 -8.01 -12.38 21.76
C VAL A 84 -9.52 -12.38 21.95
N THR A 85 -9.98 -12.90 23.06
CA THR A 85 -11.40 -13.06 23.37
C THR A 85 -11.70 -12.79 24.83
N ASN A 86 -12.92 -12.39 25.14
CA ASN A 86 -13.45 -12.33 26.50
C ASN A 86 -14.25 -13.59 26.89
N GLU A 87 -14.23 -14.63 26.03
CA GLU A 87 -14.78 -15.93 26.36
C GLU A 87 -13.86 -16.73 27.29
N THR A 88 -14.43 -17.32 28.30
CA THR A 88 -13.70 -18.17 29.28
C THR A 88 -13.62 -19.62 28.84
N GLU A 89 -14.54 -20.05 27.98
CA GLU A 89 -14.58 -21.40 27.43
C GLU A 89 -13.92 -21.46 26.05
N ASN A 90 -13.31 -22.60 25.70
CA ASN A 90 -12.74 -22.78 24.36
C ASN A 90 -13.86 -23.14 23.36
N ILE A 91 -14.68 -22.15 23.02
CA ILE A 91 -15.76 -22.27 22.06
C ILE A 91 -15.27 -22.54 20.63
N PHE A 92 -14.03 -22.17 20.30
CA PHE A 92 -13.42 -22.40 19.00
C PHE A 92 -12.99 -23.84 18.77
N ARG A 93 -12.97 -24.67 19.83
CA ARG A 93 -12.58 -26.09 19.78
C ARG A 93 -11.21 -26.37 19.17
N VAL A 94 -10.27 -25.50 19.42
CA VAL A 94 -8.88 -25.50 18.90
C VAL A 94 -7.88 -25.39 20.07
N PRO A 95 -6.56 -25.58 19.86
CA PRO A 95 -5.57 -25.48 20.94
C PRO A 95 -5.65 -24.16 21.71
N LYS A 96 -5.75 -24.24 23.05
CA LYS A 96 -5.83 -23.03 23.90
C LYS A 96 -4.61 -22.13 23.85
N SER A 97 -3.45 -22.63 23.44
CA SER A 97 -2.20 -21.88 23.39
C SER A 97 -2.23 -20.65 22.47
N LEU A 98 -3.17 -20.61 21.53
CA LEU A 98 -3.37 -19.49 20.61
C LEU A 98 -4.59 -18.64 20.97
N ILE A 99 -5.26 -18.96 22.09
CA ILE A 99 -6.40 -18.20 22.59
C ILE A 99 -5.92 -17.35 23.75
N VAL A 100 -6.00 -16.05 23.61
CA VAL A 100 -5.59 -15.08 24.62
C VAL A 100 -6.84 -14.55 25.33
N GLN A 101 -6.97 -14.88 26.61
CA GLN A 101 -8.05 -14.41 27.48
C GLN A 101 -7.63 -13.14 28.22
N GLU A 102 -7.24 -12.12 27.50
CA GLU A 102 -6.80 -10.87 28.05
C GLU A 102 -7.53 -9.67 27.45
N ASP A 103 -7.42 -8.54 28.13
CA ASP A 103 -7.78 -7.24 27.55
C ASP A 103 -6.89 -6.97 26.33
N VAL A 104 -7.51 -6.62 25.20
CA VAL A 104 -6.82 -6.31 23.92
C VAL A 104 -5.77 -5.24 24.11
N SER A 105 -6.08 -4.21 24.91
CA SER A 105 -5.15 -3.10 25.15
C SER A 105 -3.88 -3.56 25.86
N LYS A 106 -4.04 -4.46 26.84
CA LYS A 106 -2.92 -5.03 27.57
C LYS A 106 -2.09 -5.97 26.72
N PHE A 107 -2.74 -6.86 25.97
CA PHE A 107 -2.05 -7.77 25.03
C PHE A 107 -1.25 -6.99 23.98
N ASN A 108 -1.84 -5.95 23.41
CA ASN A 108 -1.15 -5.07 22.46
C ASN A 108 0.05 -4.38 23.07
N ALA A 109 -0.11 -3.76 24.25
CA ALA A 109 0.99 -3.07 24.92
C ALA A 109 2.18 -4.02 25.16
N THR A 110 1.91 -5.22 25.68
CA THR A 110 2.94 -6.24 25.94
C THR A 110 3.60 -6.73 24.64
N SER A 111 2.82 -6.95 23.58
CA SER A 111 3.34 -7.41 22.29
C SER A 111 4.20 -6.36 21.59
N LEU A 112 3.84 -5.10 21.74
CA LEU A 112 4.60 -3.98 21.16
C LEU A 112 5.88 -3.69 21.94
N GLU A 113 5.80 -3.73 23.28
CA GLU A 113 6.96 -3.59 24.16
C GLU A 113 7.99 -4.69 23.94
N ALA A 114 7.54 -5.96 23.81
CA ALA A 114 8.42 -7.09 23.53
C ALA A 114 9.16 -7.00 22.18
N ARG A 115 8.71 -6.14 21.27
CA ARG A 115 9.30 -5.89 19.94
C ARG A 115 10.01 -4.55 19.83
N ASP A 116 10.19 -3.83 20.94
CA ASP A 116 10.76 -2.47 21.01
C ASP A 116 10.04 -1.47 20.08
N ILE A 117 8.75 -1.67 19.87
CA ILE A 117 7.93 -0.79 19.03
C ILE A 117 7.41 0.34 19.89
N LYS A 118 7.92 1.54 19.68
CA LYS A 118 7.45 2.76 20.34
C LYS A 118 6.12 3.22 19.76
N ILE A 119 5.14 3.37 20.61
CA ILE A 119 3.80 3.83 20.23
C ILE A 119 3.73 5.35 20.37
N LYS A 120 3.46 6.03 19.26
CA LYS A 120 3.06 7.44 19.27
C LYS A 120 1.54 7.51 19.09
N ILE A 121 0.84 7.89 20.15
CA ILE A 121 -0.62 8.06 20.08
C ILE A 121 -0.91 9.45 19.54
N THR A 122 -1.57 9.51 18.38
CA THR A 122 -2.09 10.75 17.82
C THR A 122 -3.59 10.63 17.63
N ASN A 123 -4.35 11.53 18.24
CA ASN A 123 -5.78 11.62 18.01
C ASN A 123 -6.00 12.48 16.75
N ILE A 124 -6.83 11.97 15.82
CA ILE A 124 -7.30 12.72 14.67
C ILE A 124 -8.77 13.05 14.95
N ASP A 125 -9.12 14.34 14.90
CA ASP A 125 -10.48 14.81 15.17
C ASP A 125 -11.35 14.66 13.91
N ILE A 126 -11.80 13.41 13.67
CA ILE A 126 -12.69 13.06 12.57
C ILE A 126 -13.87 12.22 13.09
N PRO A 127 -15.05 12.28 12.45
CA PRO A 127 -16.27 11.66 12.97
C PRO A 127 -16.39 10.14 12.72
N VAL A 128 -15.46 9.57 11.97
CA VAL A 128 -15.39 8.12 11.66
C VAL A 128 -14.12 7.53 12.24
N ALA A 129 -14.03 6.20 12.32
CA ALA A 129 -12.83 5.55 12.82
C ALA A 129 -11.66 5.70 11.81
N PHE A 130 -10.44 5.69 12.35
CA PHE A 130 -9.21 5.69 11.59
C PHE A 130 -8.34 4.52 12.01
N ALA A 131 -8.13 3.57 11.11
CA ALA A 131 -7.33 2.38 11.40
C ALA A 131 -6.88 1.68 10.12
N SER A 132 -5.73 1.03 10.15
CA SER A 132 -5.23 0.20 9.04
C SER A 132 -6.15 -0.99 8.70
N ALA A 133 -7.10 -1.33 9.57
CA ALA A 133 -8.11 -2.34 9.31
C ALA A 133 -9.06 -2.00 8.15
N PHE A 134 -9.21 -0.73 7.84
CA PHE A 134 -10.06 -0.25 6.73
C PHE A 134 -9.33 -0.23 5.39
N GLU A 135 -8.01 -0.41 5.39
CA GLU A 135 -7.21 -0.49 4.16
C GLU A 135 -7.69 -1.65 3.29
N GLY A 136 -8.14 -1.34 2.08
CA GLY A 136 -8.70 -2.31 1.14
C GLY A 136 -10.22 -2.47 1.20
N GLU A 137 -10.91 -1.68 2.02
CA GLU A 137 -12.36 -1.56 1.99
C GLU A 137 -12.79 -0.94 0.65
N ILE A 138 -13.60 -1.68 -0.11
CA ILE A 138 -14.08 -1.22 -1.42
C ILE A 138 -15.49 -0.68 -1.30
N ILE A 139 -15.66 0.63 -1.44
CA ILE A 139 -16.97 1.26 -1.49
C ILE A 139 -17.56 1.08 -2.89
N ARG A 140 -18.67 0.35 -2.98
CA ARG A 140 -19.41 0.15 -4.23
C ARG A 140 -20.25 1.38 -4.57
N ARG A 141 -20.58 1.56 -5.86
CA ARG A 141 -21.39 2.70 -6.31
C ARG A 141 -22.72 2.88 -5.58
N LYS A 142 -23.36 1.78 -5.18
CA LYS A 142 -24.65 1.83 -4.46
C LYS A 142 -24.50 2.32 -3.00
N ASP A 143 -23.31 2.21 -2.44
CA ASP A 143 -22.98 2.55 -1.05
C ASP A 143 -22.21 3.89 -0.97
N MET A 144 -22.08 4.59 -2.11
CA MET A 144 -21.27 5.78 -2.29
C MET A 144 -22.13 7.05 -2.23
N GLN A 145 -21.73 8.01 -1.43
CA GLN A 145 -22.33 9.35 -1.40
C GLN A 145 -21.81 10.19 -2.57
N VAL A 146 -20.48 10.28 -2.72
CA VAL A 146 -19.80 11.01 -3.79
C VAL A 146 -18.55 10.27 -4.26
N GLU A 147 -18.14 10.54 -5.50
CA GLU A 147 -16.89 10.03 -6.10
C GLU A 147 -16.08 11.21 -6.65
N PHE A 148 -14.77 11.14 -6.45
CA PHE A 148 -13.78 11.97 -7.13
C PHE A 148 -12.98 11.03 -8.03
N ASP A 149 -12.89 11.30 -9.35
CA ASP A 149 -12.37 10.31 -10.30
C ASP A 149 -11.52 10.99 -11.38
N GLY A 150 -10.21 11.02 -11.19
CA GLY A 150 -9.24 11.67 -12.08
C GLY A 150 -9.26 11.17 -13.52
N SER A 151 -9.82 9.98 -13.79
CA SER A 151 -10.03 9.49 -15.16
C SER A 151 -11.23 10.16 -15.87
N ARG A 152 -12.03 10.93 -15.16
CA ARG A 152 -13.29 11.51 -15.65
C ARG A 152 -13.39 13.00 -15.46
N VAL A 153 -12.79 13.53 -14.43
CA VAL A 153 -12.77 14.93 -14.03
C VAL A 153 -11.38 15.32 -13.57
N ASP A 154 -11.09 16.60 -13.47
CA ASP A 154 -9.77 17.05 -13.03
C ASP A 154 -9.55 16.77 -11.55
N CYS A 155 -8.57 15.95 -11.26
CA CYS A 155 -8.07 15.63 -9.93
C CYS A 155 -6.55 15.82 -9.88
N ALA A 156 -6.02 16.09 -8.69
CA ALA A 156 -4.59 16.09 -8.44
C ALA A 156 -4.28 15.84 -6.97
N GLU A 157 -3.16 15.16 -6.70
CA GLU A 157 -2.55 15.08 -5.39
C GLU A 157 -1.09 15.50 -5.49
N LEU A 158 -0.65 16.39 -4.62
CA LEU A 158 0.67 16.99 -4.72
C LEU A 158 1.24 17.33 -3.35
N VAL A 159 2.52 17.03 -3.16
CA VAL A 159 3.34 17.60 -2.08
C VAL A 159 4.23 18.68 -2.66
N GLN A 160 4.34 19.80 -1.96
CA GLN A 160 5.22 20.90 -2.31
C GLN A 160 6.08 21.30 -1.13
N THR A 161 7.39 21.33 -1.34
CA THR A 161 8.33 21.93 -0.41
C THR A 161 8.24 23.46 -0.53
N CYS A 162 8.01 24.14 0.58
CA CYS A 162 7.86 25.58 0.66
C CYS A 162 8.82 26.16 1.68
N ASP A 163 9.02 27.49 1.63
CA ASP A 163 9.66 28.20 2.73
C ASP A 163 8.77 28.17 3.98
N ALA A 164 9.37 27.98 5.16
CA ALA A 164 8.64 27.94 6.43
C ALA A 164 7.90 29.24 6.76
N SER A 165 8.25 30.36 6.10
CA SER A 165 7.57 31.65 6.23
C SER A 165 6.31 31.75 5.35
N GLU A 166 6.15 30.86 4.35
CA GLU A 166 5.06 30.88 3.36
C GLU A 166 3.90 30.01 3.78
N ILE A 167 4.08 29.16 4.79
CA ILE A 167 3.05 28.21 5.25
C ILE A 167 2.77 28.36 6.74
N GLU A 168 1.51 28.11 7.10
CA GLU A 168 1.01 28.08 8.45
C GLU A 168 0.79 26.65 8.91
N ASP A 169 1.52 26.24 9.97
CA ASP A 169 1.42 24.87 10.46
C ASP A 169 0.02 24.55 10.96
N HIS A 170 -0.49 23.37 10.62
CA HIS A 170 -1.84 22.88 10.94
C HIS A 170 -2.98 23.70 10.32
N LYS A 171 -2.71 24.42 9.24
CA LYS A 171 -3.77 25.08 8.51
C LYS A 171 -4.35 24.15 7.45
N ILE A 172 -5.66 23.93 7.52
CA ILE A 172 -6.41 23.15 6.57
C ILE A 172 -7.45 24.05 5.92
N THR A 173 -7.39 24.20 4.61
CA THR A 173 -8.28 25.05 3.85
C THR A 173 -8.98 24.23 2.79
N VAL A 174 -10.33 24.34 2.71
CA VAL A 174 -11.13 23.76 1.62
C VAL A 174 -11.63 24.93 0.75
N ILE A 175 -11.40 24.85 -0.55
CA ILE A 175 -11.81 25.85 -1.55
C ILE A 175 -12.77 25.18 -2.52
N GLY A 176 -14.05 25.51 -2.39
CA GLY A 176 -15.14 24.90 -3.15
C GLY A 176 -16.12 24.17 -2.26
N PRO A 177 -17.08 23.43 -2.85
CA PRO A 177 -18.15 22.77 -2.12
C PRO A 177 -17.65 21.64 -1.21
N GLU A 178 -18.27 21.48 -0.05
CA GLU A 178 -18.15 20.33 0.84
C GLU A 178 -19.09 19.19 0.39
N VAL A 179 -18.90 17.97 0.96
CA VAL A 179 -19.66 16.77 0.58
C VAL A 179 -21.18 16.96 0.71
N ASP A 180 -21.61 17.73 1.70
CA ASP A 180 -23.03 18.05 1.94
C ASP A 180 -23.64 19.03 0.92
N GLU A 181 -22.78 19.69 0.14
CA GLU A 181 -23.20 20.60 -0.95
C GLU A 181 -23.15 19.91 -2.33
N MET A 182 -22.66 18.66 -2.40
CA MET A 182 -22.55 17.88 -3.63
C MET A 182 -23.77 16.99 -3.84
N GLU A 183 -24.14 16.79 -5.10
CA GLU A 183 -25.26 15.91 -5.46
C GLU A 183 -24.92 14.45 -5.14
N PHE A 184 -25.88 13.72 -4.61
CA PHE A 184 -25.77 12.29 -4.32
C PHE A 184 -25.36 11.48 -5.56
N GLY A 185 -24.33 10.65 -5.39
CA GLY A 185 -23.81 9.79 -6.45
C GLY A 185 -23.05 10.54 -7.56
N SER A 186 -22.82 11.84 -7.39
CA SER A 186 -22.12 12.66 -8.38
C SER A 186 -20.64 12.34 -8.45
N LYS A 187 -20.03 12.71 -9.58
CA LYS A 187 -18.58 12.72 -9.81
C LYS A 187 -18.09 14.16 -9.75
N ASN A 188 -17.15 14.38 -8.86
CA ASN A 188 -16.63 15.70 -8.56
C ASN A 188 -15.12 15.76 -8.75
N SER A 189 -14.61 16.94 -9.00
CA SER A 189 -13.19 17.24 -9.02
C SER A 189 -12.66 17.39 -7.60
N ILE A 190 -11.41 16.96 -7.38
CA ILE A 190 -10.67 17.23 -6.16
C ILE A 190 -9.19 17.38 -6.45
N ALA A 191 -8.59 18.42 -5.90
CA ALA A 191 -7.15 18.55 -5.85
C ALA A 191 -6.73 18.88 -4.43
N TYR A 192 -5.70 18.21 -3.91
CA TYR A 192 -5.11 18.58 -2.64
C TYR A 192 -3.60 18.79 -2.78
N VAL A 193 -3.17 19.89 -2.21
CA VAL A 193 -1.79 20.31 -2.15
C VAL A 193 -1.35 20.32 -0.70
N VAL A 194 -0.46 19.41 -0.36
CA VAL A 194 0.17 19.35 0.96
C VAL A 194 1.48 20.11 0.89
N LYS A 195 1.49 21.29 1.49
CA LYS A 195 2.67 22.14 1.58
C LYS A 195 3.48 21.79 2.82
N VAL A 196 4.73 21.49 2.64
CA VAL A 196 5.64 21.09 3.71
C VAL A 196 6.87 21.98 3.77
N ALA A 197 7.33 22.23 4.97
CA ALA A 197 8.60 22.92 5.20
C ALA A 197 9.32 22.24 6.36
N GLY A 198 10.65 22.22 6.27
CA GLY A 198 11.49 21.67 7.32
C GLY A 198 12.96 21.89 6.98
N LYS A 199 13.78 21.96 8.02
CA LYS A 199 15.21 22.23 7.87
C LYS A 199 15.93 21.22 6.99
N ASN A 200 15.48 19.97 7.02
CA ASN A 200 16.07 18.86 6.26
C ASN A 200 15.16 18.40 5.10
N MET A 201 14.06 19.12 4.83
CA MET A 201 13.15 18.79 3.76
C MET A 201 13.79 19.08 2.40
N GLN A 202 13.62 18.17 1.45
CA GLN A 202 14.12 18.26 0.08
C GLN A 202 13.02 17.91 -0.90
N SER A 203 13.05 18.51 -2.09
CA SER A 203 12.05 18.24 -3.12
C SER A 203 12.01 16.78 -3.58
N ASP A 204 13.12 16.06 -3.46
CA ASP A 204 13.17 14.62 -3.78
C ASP A 204 12.36 13.75 -2.81
N PHE A 205 11.99 14.27 -1.65
CA PHE A 205 11.12 13.59 -0.69
C PHE A 205 9.62 13.77 -0.99
N GLU A 206 9.26 14.76 -1.80
CA GLU A 206 7.87 15.04 -2.15
C GLU A 206 7.12 13.82 -2.68
N PRO A 207 7.61 13.09 -3.71
CA PRO A 207 6.91 11.92 -4.23
C PRO A 207 6.87 10.76 -3.21
N VAL A 208 7.81 10.66 -2.28
CA VAL A 208 7.78 9.66 -1.20
C VAL A 208 6.63 9.93 -0.25
N ILE A 209 6.43 11.20 0.12
CA ILE A 209 5.31 11.62 0.99
C ILE A 209 3.97 11.47 0.24
N GLU A 210 3.89 11.86 -1.03
CA GLU A 210 2.67 11.71 -1.85
C GLU A 210 2.16 10.26 -1.88
N ARG A 211 3.04 9.28 -2.08
CA ARG A 211 2.65 7.87 -2.12
C ARG A 211 2.02 7.36 -0.83
N LYS A 212 2.29 8.01 0.30
CA LYS A 212 1.66 7.68 1.58
C LYS A 212 0.21 8.11 1.68
N PHE A 213 -0.23 9.07 0.87
CA PHE A 213 -1.61 9.53 0.86
C PHE A 213 -2.60 8.40 0.62
N HIS A 214 -2.26 7.49 -0.30
CA HIS A 214 -3.05 6.29 -0.55
C HIS A 214 -3.30 5.49 0.74
N ASN A 215 -2.24 5.23 1.52
CA ASN A 215 -2.37 4.48 2.77
C ASN A 215 -3.15 5.28 3.82
N TYR A 216 -2.87 6.58 3.95
CA TYR A 216 -3.52 7.42 4.95
C TYR A 216 -5.02 7.53 4.71
N ILE A 217 -5.42 7.80 3.47
CA ILE A 217 -6.84 7.97 3.13
C ILE A 217 -7.59 6.63 3.24
N ASN A 218 -6.97 5.52 2.86
CA ASN A 218 -7.58 4.18 2.99
C ASN A 218 -7.70 3.68 4.44
N CYS A 219 -7.05 4.32 5.39
CA CYS A 219 -7.25 4.03 6.82
C CYS A 219 -8.47 4.73 7.43
N ILE A 220 -9.18 5.56 6.68
CA ILE A 220 -10.42 6.22 7.11
C ILE A 220 -11.61 5.29 6.86
N GLU A 221 -12.37 4.97 7.91
CA GLU A 221 -13.60 4.19 7.77
C GLU A 221 -14.58 4.85 6.80
N GLY A 222 -15.03 4.09 5.80
CA GLY A 222 -15.98 4.58 4.80
C GLY A 222 -15.40 5.54 3.77
N VAL A 223 -14.07 5.59 3.62
CA VAL A 223 -13.40 6.32 2.54
C VAL A 223 -12.48 5.36 1.79
N TYR A 224 -12.60 5.35 0.47
CA TYR A 224 -11.80 4.53 -0.42
C TYR A 224 -10.97 5.41 -1.34
N HIS A 225 -9.68 5.13 -1.43
CA HIS A 225 -8.75 5.79 -2.34
C HIS A 225 -8.00 4.76 -3.18
N THR A 226 -7.84 5.04 -4.47
CA THR A 226 -7.02 4.28 -5.40
C THR A 226 -6.40 5.20 -6.43
N GLY A 227 -5.32 4.74 -7.07
CA GLY A 227 -4.55 5.55 -8.00
C GLY A 227 -3.60 6.51 -7.28
N GLN A 228 -3.02 7.42 -8.04
CA GLN A 228 -2.08 8.44 -7.56
C GLN A 228 -2.00 9.61 -8.52
N ARG A 229 -1.37 10.70 -8.10
CA ARG A 229 -1.19 11.92 -8.91
C ARG A 229 -2.54 12.45 -9.42
N ASP A 230 -2.67 12.65 -10.73
CA ASP A 230 -3.90 13.13 -11.39
C ASP A 230 -4.88 12.02 -11.77
N MET A 231 -4.49 10.75 -11.62
CA MET A 231 -5.31 9.57 -11.90
C MET A 231 -5.92 8.95 -10.63
N GLN A 232 -5.90 9.66 -9.53
CA GLN A 232 -6.50 9.21 -8.28
C GLN A 232 -8.01 9.09 -8.36
N ARG A 233 -8.57 8.21 -7.52
CA ARG A 233 -10.01 8.08 -7.29
C ARG A 233 -10.29 7.95 -5.81
N ILE A 234 -11.21 8.80 -5.32
CA ILE A 234 -11.69 8.75 -3.94
C ILE A 234 -13.18 8.51 -3.96
N ARG A 235 -13.68 7.67 -3.06
CA ARG A 235 -15.11 7.50 -2.77
C ARG A 235 -15.35 7.71 -1.29
N ILE A 236 -16.40 8.44 -0.99
CA ILE A 236 -16.92 8.62 0.36
C ILE A 236 -18.23 7.85 0.45
N SER A 237 -18.36 6.98 1.44
CA SER A 237 -19.57 6.18 1.64
C SER A 237 -20.72 7.01 2.20
N ILE A 238 -21.94 6.49 2.03
CA ILE A 238 -23.15 7.04 2.66
C ILE A 238 -23.00 6.99 4.20
N ASP A 239 -22.41 5.95 4.75
CA ASP A 239 -22.24 5.79 6.18
C ASP A 239 -21.27 6.85 6.77
N ALA A 240 -20.12 7.07 6.11
CA ALA A 240 -19.21 8.14 6.51
C ALA A 240 -19.86 9.53 6.41
N PHE A 241 -20.59 9.79 5.32
CA PHE A 241 -21.35 11.04 5.16
C PHE A 241 -22.38 11.22 6.28
N ASN A 242 -23.16 10.21 6.61
CA ASN A 242 -24.17 10.25 7.67
C ASN A 242 -23.53 10.43 9.07
N ALA A 243 -22.31 9.96 9.25
CA ALA A 243 -21.51 10.20 10.46
C ALA A 243 -20.97 11.65 10.54
N GLY A 244 -21.16 12.46 9.48
CA GLY A 244 -20.71 13.85 9.42
C GLY A 244 -19.30 14.04 8.84
N PHE A 245 -18.80 13.05 8.07
CA PHE A 245 -17.52 13.17 7.41
C PHE A 245 -17.54 14.24 6.32
N LYS A 246 -16.50 15.07 6.27
CA LYS A 246 -16.31 16.18 5.35
C LYS A 246 -14.95 16.12 4.68
N ILE A 247 -14.79 16.82 3.56
CA ILE A 247 -13.53 16.93 2.83
C ILE A 247 -12.38 17.44 3.74
N LYS A 248 -12.66 18.39 4.61
CA LYS A 248 -11.65 18.89 5.57
C LYS A 248 -11.02 17.77 6.42
N HIS A 249 -11.75 16.68 6.71
CA HIS A 249 -11.25 15.58 7.53
C HIS A 249 -10.17 14.76 6.80
N ILE A 250 -10.19 14.73 5.46
CA ILE A 250 -9.05 14.20 4.67
C ILE A 250 -7.82 15.06 4.97
N GLY A 251 -7.97 16.38 5.02
CA GLY A 251 -6.89 17.31 5.35
C GLY A 251 -6.31 17.07 6.74
N GLU A 252 -7.17 16.83 7.76
CA GLU A 252 -6.73 16.50 9.12
C GLU A 252 -5.91 15.21 9.17
N VAL A 253 -6.35 14.20 8.40
CA VAL A 253 -5.62 12.92 8.29
C VAL A 253 -4.28 13.12 7.60
N LEU A 254 -4.25 13.81 6.45
CA LEU A 254 -3.01 14.07 5.72
C LEU A 254 -2.02 14.86 6.57
N TYR A 255 -2.46 15.96 7.19
CA TYR A 255 -1.62 16.75 8.11
C TYR A 255 -1.03 15.87 9.21
N THR A 256 -1.89 15.17 9.94
CA THR A 256 -1.48 14.40 11.11
C THR A 256 -0.52 13.28 10.75
N GLN A 257 -0.80 12.55 9.66
CA GLN A 257 0.04 11.43 9.26
C GLN A 257 1.39 11.89 8.69
N VAL A 258 1.41 12.94 7.86
CA VAL A 258 2.65 13.52 7.34
C VAL A 258 3.54 14.02 8.48
N LYS A 259 2.99 14.74 9.46
CA LYS A 259 3.73 15.21 10.64
C LYS A 259 4.23 14.06 11.50
N ASN A 260 3.51 12.95 11.57
CA ASN A 260 3.91 11.82 12.39
C ASN A 260 4.96 10.93 11.74
N GLU A 261 4.79 10.65 10.46
CA GLU A 261 5.67 9.71 9.75
C GLU A 261 6.97 10.39 9.29
N PHE A 262 6.92 11.69 8.99
CA PHE A 262 8.04 12.45 8.47
C PHE A 262 8.52 13.56 9.44
N ASP A 263 8.38 13.37 10.74
CA ASP A 263 8.74 14.35 11.77
C ASP A 263 10.24 14.73 11.77
N ALA A 264 11.08 13.87 11.22
CA ALA A 264 12.50 14.14 11.04
C ALA A 264 12.82 15.22 9.99
N VAL A 265 11.91 15.40 9.01
CA VAL A 265 12.12 16.31 7.88
C VAL A 265 11.01 17.36 7.71
N VAL A 266 9.82 17.15 8.27
CA VAL A 266 8.67 18.05 8.15
C VAL A 266 8.43 18.78 9.48
N ASP A 267 8.88 20.05 9.56
CA ASP A 267 8.64 20.92 10.72
C ASP A 267 7.24 21.56 10.67
N LYS A 268 6.77 21.95 9.47
CA LYS A 268 5.46 22.55 9.23
C LYS A 268 4.76 21.87 8.09
N CYS A 269 3.43 21.78 8.19
CA CYS A 269 2.57 21.22 7.15
C CYS A 269 1.27 22.03 7.05
N GLU A 270 0.92 22.47 5.85
CA GLU A 270 -0.36 23.12 5.52
C GLU A 270 -1.04 22.30 4.42
N VAL A 271 -2.36 22.07 4.53
CA VAL A 271 -3.13 21.31 3.55
C VAL A 271 -4.17 22.21 2.91
N VAL A 272 -4.13 22.32 1.59
CA VAL A 272 -5.14 23.04 0.81
C VAL A 272 -5.85 22.04 -0.08
N ILE A 273 -7.15 21.94 0.06
CA ILE A 273 -8.00 21.05 -0.73
C ILE A 273 -8.92 21.91 -1.61
N TYR A 274 -8.92 21.62 -2.88
CA TYR A 274 -9.76 22.26 -3.88
C TYR A 274 -10.83 21.27 -4.32
N THR A 275 -12.09 21.71 -4.32
CA THR A 275 -13.25 20.98 -4.82
C THR A 275 -14.03 21.82 -5.84
N ASP A 276 -13.64 23.09 -6.01
CA ASP A 276 -14.10 23.92 -7.12
C ASP A 276 -13.51 23.40 -8.44
N PRO A 277 -14.34 23.07 -9.46
CA PRO A 277 -13.85 22.47 -10.70
C PRO A 277 -12.82 23.34 -11.46
N ALA A 278 -12.98 24.68 -11.46
CA ALA A 278 -12.05 25.56 -12.16
C ALA A 278 -10.68 25.60 -11.47
N GLU A 279 -10.68 25.62 -10.12
CA GLU A 279 -9.45 25.54 -9.35
C GLU A 279 -8.78 24.16 -9.49
N CYS A 280 -9.55 23.07 -9.48
CA CYS A 280 -9.00 21.73 -9.73
C CYS A 280 -8.35 21.64 -11.11
N THR A 281 -8.98 22.17 -12.15
CA THR A 281 -8.40 22.25 -13.50
C THR A 281 -7.10 23.04 -13.49
N ARG A 282 -7.08 24.21 -12.84
CA ARG A 282 -5.87 25.05 -12.73
C ARG A 282 -4.76 24.31 -11.99
N ILE A 283 -5.06 23.72 -10.82
CA ILE A 283 -4.06 22.99 -10.03
C ILE A 283 -3.51 21.79 -10.81
N ARG A 284 -4.37 21.01 -11.48
CA ARG A 284 -3.94 19.87 -12.27
C ARG A 284 -3.01 20.29 -13.40
N HIS A 285 -3.45 21.22 -14.27
CA HIS A 285 -2.75 21.50 -15.52
C HIS A 285 -1.63 22.52 -15.38
N GLU A 286 -1.75 23.51 -14.50
CA GLU A 286 -0.75 24.58 -14.38
C GLU A 286 0.28 24.32 -13.26
N VAL A 287 -0.04 23.42 -12.32
CA VAL A 287 0.85 23.17 -11.17
C VAL A 287 1.31 21.71 -11.13
N ALA A 288 0.39 20.74 -11.05
CA ALA A 288 0.74 19.35 -10.76
C ALA A 288 1.41 18.66 -11.95
N ILE A 289 0.79 18.69 -13.14
CA ILE A 289 1.34 18.05 -14.35
C ILE A 289 2.76 18.54 -14.66
N PRO A 290 3.07 19.85 -14.68
CA PRO A 290 4.44 20.31 -14.91
C PRO A 290 5.46 19.82 -13.88
N ILE A 291 5.04 19.60 -12.63
CA ILE A 291 5.90 19.03 -11.60
C ILE A 291 6.13 17.54 -11.85
N PHE A 292 5.07 16.81 -12.20
CA PHE A 292 5.17 15.38 -12.53
C PHE A 292 6.05 15.15 -13.74
N ASP A 293 5.83 15.90 -14.82
CA ASP A 293 6.64 15.83 -16.05
C ASP A 293 8.13 16.07 -15.75
N LYS A 294 8.42 17.09 -14.96
CA LYS A 294 9.81 17.39 -14.56
C LYS A 294 10.45 16.29 -13.72
N ARG A 295 9.66 15.61 -12.87
CA ARG A 295 10.14 14.45 -12.09
C ARG A 295 10.40 13.25 -13.01
N ASP A 296 9.51 13.01 -13.95
CA ASP A 296 9.60 11.90 -14.90
C ASP A 296 10.77 12.14 -15.89
N GLU A 297 10.93 13.35 -16.44
CA GLU A 297 12.08 13.73 -17.26
C GLU A 297 13.45 13.50 -16.57
N ARG A 298 13.53 13.71 -15.26
CA ARG A 298 14.75 13.38 -14.50
C ARG A 298 15.07 11.90 -14.51
N LEU A 299 14.04 11.05 -14.44
CA LEU A 299 14.22 9.60 -14.48
C LEU A 299 14.61 9.13 -15.88
N ASP A 300 13.99 9.68 -16.92
CA ASP A 300 14.24 9.32 -18.31
C ASP A 300 15.70 9.62 -18.77
N THR A 301 16.40 10.50 -18.05
CA THR A 301 17.82 10.78 -18.31
C THR A 301 18.79 9.76 -17.70
N LEU A 302 18.28 8.85 -16.88
CA LEU A 302 19.07 7.83 -16.19
C LEU A 302 18.94 6.49 -16.90
N THR A 303 20.06 5.78 -17.00
CA THR A 303 20.10 4.39 -17.46
C THR A 303 20.73 3.51 -16.39
N ASP A 304 20.56 2.22 -16.52
CA ASP A 304 21.13 1.26 -15.58
C ASP A 304 22.68 1.34 -15.56
N GLU A 305 23.32 1.70 -16.68
CA GLU A 305 24.76 1.90 -16.76
C GLU A 305 25.21 3.23 -16.12
N SER A 306 24.32 4.22 -16.05
CA SER A 306 24.65 5.56 -15.55
C SER A 306 24.72 5.67 -14.03
N VAL A 307 24.34 4.62 -13.32
CA VAL A 307 24.29 4.58 -11.85
C VAL A 307 25.19 3.47 -11.28
N ASP A 308 25.79 3.72 -10.12
CA ASP A 308 26.67 2.75 -9.45
C ASP A 308 25.91 1.79 -8.54
N VAL A 309 24.66 2.10 -8.21
CA VAL A 309 23.86 1.32 -7.27
C VAL A 309 22.41 1.20 -7.73
N TYR A 310 21.80 0.07 -7.38
CA TYR A 310 20.37 -0.16 -7.43
C TYR A 310 19.76 -0.10 -6.01
N TYR A 311 18.46 -0.25 -5.89
CA TYR A 311 17.78 -0.29 -4.60
C TYR A 311 16.84 -1.49 -4.50
N SER A 312 16.76 -2.08 -3.32
CA SER A 312 15.66 -3.00 -3.02
C SER A 312 14.37 -2.22 -2.81
N CYS A 313 13.22 -2.89 -2.99
CA CYS A 313 11.95 -2.45 -2.43
C CYS A 313 11.21 -3.64 -1.85
N ILE A 314 10.93 -3.59 -0.55
CA ILE A 314 10.24 -4.65 0.20
C ILE A 314 8.91 -4.19 0.80
N LEU A 315 8.34 -3.08 0.33
CA LEU A 315 7.07 -2.53 0.82
C LEU A 315 5.92 -3.54 0.76
N CYS A 316 5.92 -4.41 -0.26
CA CYS A 316 4.88 -5.43 -0.43
C CYS A 316 4.99 -6.62 0.54
N GLN A 317 6.04 -6.73 1.35
CA GLN A 317 6.24 -7.88 2.25
C GLN A 317 5.19 -7.97 3.37
N ALA A 318 4.42 -6.92 3.60
CA ALA A 318 3.26 -7.00 4.50
C ALA A 318 2.20 -8.01 4.05
N PHE A 319 2.11 -8.29 2.74
CA PHE A 319 1.14 -9.24 2.17
C PHE A 319 1.78 -10.28 1.24
N ALA A 320 3.03 -10.09 0.83
CA ALA A 320 3.81 -11.05 0.05
C ALA A 320 5.21 -11.19 0.69
N PRO A 321 5.37 -12.02 1.72
CA PRO A 321 6.51 -11.99 2.65
C PRO A 321 7.90 -12.12 2.03
N SER A 322 8.04 -12.85 0.94
CA SER A 322 9.32 -13.02 0.24
C SER A 322 9.44 -12.17 -1.02
N HIS A 323 8.48 -11.27 -1.25
CA HIS A 323 8.56 -10.37 -2.40
C HIS A 323 9.65 -9.32 -2.21
N VAL A 324 10.52 -9.20 -3.19
CA VAL A 324 11.51 -8.14 -3.28
C VAL A 324 11.57 -7.62 -4.71
N CYS A 325 11.56 -6.32 -4.89
CA CYS A 325 11.89 -5.68 -6.16
C CYS A 325 13.35 -5.22 -6.13
N VAL A 326 14.06 -5.38 -7.23
CA VAL A 326 15.27 -4.65 -7.53
C VAL A 326 14.87 -3.47 -8.41
N VAL A 327 14.98 -2.28 -7.87
CA VAL A 327 14.60 -1.04 -8.54
C VAL A 327 15.83 -0.40 -9.15
N THR A 328 15.80 -0.23 -10.46
CA THR A 328 16.87 0.40 -11.24
C THR A 328 16.32 1.61 -11.97
N PRO A 329 17.14 2.47 -12.59
CA PRO A 329 16.64 3.55 -13.44
C PRO A 329 15.63 3.10 -14.50
N GLU A 330 15.85 1.95 -15.11
CA GLU A 330 15.01 1.42 -16.19
C GLU A 330 13.94 0.42 -15.70
N ARG A 331 13.89 0.14 -14.39
CA ARG A 331 12.96 -0.82 -13.79
C ARG A 331 12.31 -0.26 -12.54
N LEU A 332 11.03 0.00 -12.66
CA LEU A 332 10.20 0.41 -11.53
C LEU A 332 9.96 -0.77 -10.57
N GLY A 333 9.56 -0.48 -9.36
CA GLY A 333 8.94 -1.48 -8.49
C GLY A 333 7.69 -2.10 -9.15
N LEU A 334 7.31 -3.30 -8.73
CA LEU A 334 6.16 -4.05 -9.26
C LEU A 334 4.86 -3.25 -9.27
N CYS A 335 4.67 -2.38 -8.31
CA CYS A 335 3.49 -1.52 -8.23
C CYS A 335 3.46 -0.42 -9.32
N GLY A 336 4.56 -0.20 -10.06
CA GLY A 336 4.71 0.93 -10.97
C GLY A 336 4.86 2.29 -10.30
N ALA A 337 4.88 2.33 -8.96
CA ALA A 337 4.88 3.57 -8.18
C ALA A 337 6.23 3.92 -7.56
N VAL A 338 7.17 3.00 -7.50
CA VAL A 338 8.50 3.22 -6.90
C VAL A 338 9.54 3.22 -8.01
N SER A 339 10.00 4.42 -8.38
CA SER A 339 11.14 4.59 -9.30
C SER A 339 12.47 4.51 -8.55
N TRP A 340 13.56 4.50 -9.29
CA TRP A 340 14.91 4.52 -8.70
C TRP A 340 15.15 5.78 -7.85
N LEU A 341 14.69 6.96 -8.32
CA LEU A 341 14.78 8.20 -7.55
C LEU A 341 13.97 8.13 -6.25
N ASP A 342 12.80 7.50 -6.30
CA ASP A 342 11.96 7.30 -5.13
C ASP A 342 12.58 6.35 -4.12
N ALA A 343 13.18 5.26 -4.61
CA ALA A 343 13.88 4.30 -3.75
C ALA A 343 15.11 4.94 -3.11
N LYS A 344 15.85 5.78 -3.86
CA LYS A 344 16.96 6.59 -3.35
C LYS A 344 16.51 7.53 -2.24
N ALA A 345 15.49 8.32 -2.48
CA ALA A 345 14.94 9.25 -1.50
C ALA A 345 14.40 8.53 -0.25
N THR A 346 13.74 7.38 -0.44
CA THR A 346 13.28 6.53 0.68
C THR A 346 14.44 6.01 1.51
N ASN A 347 15.55 5.60 0.87
CA ASN A 347 16.76 5.17 1.58
C ASN A 347 17.42 6.32 2.35
N GLU A 348 17.45 7.52 1.79
CA GLU A 348 17.98 8.71 2.48
C GLU A 348 17.17 9.06 3.72
N LEU A 349 15.83 8.93 3.66
CA LEU A 349 14.94 9.15 4.80
C LEU A 349 15.05 8.06 5.87
N ASP A 350 15.16 6.81 5.45
CA ASP A 350 15.28 5.64 6.33
C ASP A 350 16.26 4.62 5.74
N PRO A 351 17.55 4.71 6.09
CA PRO A 351 18.57 3.79 5.57
C PRO A 351 18.36 2.32 5.94
N ASN A 352 17.58 2.04 6.97
CA ASN A 352 17.23 0.69 7.39
C ASN A 352 15.82 0.27 6.93
N GLY A 353 15.16 1.13 6.18
CA GLY A 353 13.81 0.96 5.70
C GLY A 353 13.66 0.01 4.52
N PRO A 354 12.53 0.11 3.82
CA PRO A 354 12.17 -0.85 2.77
C PRO A 354 13.03 -0.75 1.51
N CYS A 355 13.70 0.37 1.28
CA CYS A 355 14.57 0.58 0.12
C CYS A 355 16.02 0.66 0.59
N GLN A 356 16.80 -0.39 0.34
CA GLN A 356 18.21 -0.44 0.72
C GLN A 356 19.10 -0.51 -0.52
N VAL A 357 20.30 0.06 -0.41
CA VAL A 357 21.29 0.08 -1.48
C VAL A 357 21.69 -1.35 -1.87
N ILE A 358 21.76 -1.59 -3.17
CA ILE A 358 22.31 -2.79 -3.80
C ILE A 358 23.44 -2.34 -4.72
N THR A 359 24.65 -2.77 -4.45
CA THR A 359 25.79 -2.55 -5.34
C THR A 359 25.71 -3.42 -6.58
N LYS A 360 26.46 -3.08 -7.63
CA LYS A 360 26.62 -3.89 -8.84
C LYS A 360 28.10 -4.05 -9.23
N GLU A 361 28.93 -4.18 -8.22
CA GLU A 361 30.39 -4.23 -8.40
C GLU A 361 30.90 -5.58 -8.90
N ARG A 362 30.12 -6.65 -8.71
CA ARG A 362 30.50 -8.02 -9.05
C ARG A 362 29.62 -8.59 -10.16
N PRO A 363 29.90 -8.24 -11.43
CA PRO A 363 29.10 -8.73 -12.55
C PRO A 363 29.37 -10.23 -12.81
N ILE A 364 28.30 -11.01 -13.02
CA ILE A 364 28.32 -12.36 -13.54
C ILE A 364 28.13 -12.33 -15.05
N ASN A 365 27.11 -11.59 -15.48
CA ASN A 365 26.80 -11.36 -16.90
C ASN A 365 26.04 -10.03 -17.05
N GLU A 366 26.73 -8.99 -17.50
CA GLU A 366 26.17 -7.63 -17.63
C GLU A 366 25.08 -7.56 -18.72
N GLU A 367 25.20 -8.32 -19.80
CA GLU A 367 24.19 -8.33 -20.89
C GLU A 367 22.82 -8.86 -20.39
N LEU A 368 22.85 -9.75 -19.41
CA LEU A 368 21.65 -10.30 -18.80
C LEU A 368 21.22 -9.57 -17.53
N GLY A 369 22.04 -8.62 -17.05
CA GLY A 369 21.82 -7.95 -15.77
C GLY A 369 21.96 -8.88 -14.57
N SER A 370 22.95 -9.77 -14.60
CA SER A 370 23.23 -10.71 -13.53
C SER A 370 24.47 -10.28 -12.75
N TYR A 371 24.31 -10.07 -11.44
CA TYR A 371 25.35 -9.59 -10.52
C TYR A 371 25.30 -10.38 -9.22
N GLU A 372 26.44 -10.77 -8.66
CA GLU A 372 26.52 -11.44 -7.34
C GLU A 372 25.92 -10.57 -6.24
N ASP A 373 26.13 -9.24 -6.29
CA ASP A 373 25.60 -8.31 -5.29
C ASP A 373 24.08 -8.25 -5.30
N VAL A 374 23.48 -8.35 -6.50
CA VAL A 374 22.03 -8.40 -6.67
C VAL A 374 21.48 -9.72 -6.14
N ASP A 375 22.14 -10.83 -6.43
CA ASP A 375 21.75 -12.15 -5.95
C ASP A 375 21.79 -12.23 -4.42
N GLU A 376 22.87 -11.73 -3.79
CA GLU A 376 22.98 -11.66 -2.34
C GLU A 376 21.87 -10.81 -1.71
N ALA A 377 21.59 -9.64 -2.31
CA ALA A 377 20.54 -8.76 -1.82
C ALA A 377 19.16 -9.41 -1.96
N VAL A 378 18.89 -10.03 -3.10
CA VAL A 378 17.62 -10.72 -3.37
C VAL A 378 17.45 -11.92 -2.45
N GLN A 379 18.48 -12.74 -2.26
CA GLN A 379 18.47 -13.86 -1.32
C GLN A 379 18.18 -13.37 0.12
N LYS A 380 18.87 -12.33 0.56
CA LYS A 380 18.68 -11.72 1.87
C LYS A 380 17.24 -11.22 2.05
N PHE A 381 16.73 -10.42 1.13
CA PHE A 381 15.44 -9.76 1.27
C PHE A 381 14.25 -10.67 0.96
N SER A 382 14.42 -11.69 0.12
CA SER A 382 13.41 -12.74 -0.10
C SER A 382 13.46 -13.83 0.96
N GLN A 383 14.42 -13.78 1.88
CA GLN A 383 14.68 -14.79 2.93
C GLN A 383 14.98 -16.18 2.36
N GLY A 384 15.76 -16.18 1.29
CA GLY A 384 16.19 -17.41 0.62
C GLY A 384 15.14 -17.99 -0.34
N ALA A 385 14.02 -17.30 -0.57
CA ALA A 385 13.04 -17.76 -1.55
C ALA A 385 13.54 -17.59 -3.00
N LEU A 386 14.46 -16.65 -3.21
CA LEU A 386 15.09 -16.38 -4.50
C LEU A 386 16.61 -16.41 -4.30
N GLU A 387 17.31 -17.14 -5.13
CA GLU A 387 18.77 -17.28 -5.06
C GLU A 387 19.49 -16.46 -6.13
N HIS A 388 18.89 -16.38 -7.32
CA HIS A 388 19.45 -15.70 -8.49
C HIS A 388 18.42 -14.85 -9.20
N VAL A 389 18.86 -13.77 -9.80
CA VAL A 389 18.03 -12.87 -10.60
C VAL A 389 18.78 -12.40 -11.84
N THR A 390 18.09 -12.45 -12.94
CA THR A 390 18.53 -11.88 -14.21
C THR A 390 17.65 -10.69 -14.56
N LEU A 391 18.17 -9.48 -14.43
CA LEU A 391 17.37 -8.25 -14.52
C LEU A 391 16.81 -8.01 -15.94
N TYR A 392 17.52 -8.45 -16.97
CA TYR A 392 17.17 -8.14 -18.37
C TYR A 392 16.60 -9.35 -19.13
N SER A 393 16.44 -10.51 -18.47
CA SER A 393 15.88 -11.69 -19.11
C SER A 393 14.89 -12.42 -18.20
N ILE A 394 13.65 -12.52 -18.64
CA ILE A 394 12.60 -13.31 -17.97
C ILE A 394 12.73 -14.82 -18.26
N MET A 395 13.64 -15.21 -19.14
CA MET A 395 13.71 -16.58 -19.66
C MET A 395 14.72 -17.46 -18.91
N GLN A 396 15.61 -16.87 -18.11
CA GLN A 396 16.69 -17.61 -17.44
C GLN A 396 16.43 -17.82 -15.96
N ASP A 397 16.08 -16.77 -15.23
CA ASP A 397 15.83 -16.84 -13.80
C ASP A 397 14.55 -16.12 -13.44
N PRO A 398 13.86 -16.52 -12.34
CA PRO A 398 12.66 -15.83 -11.90
C PRO A 398 12.99 -14.38 -11.60
N MET A 399 12.28 -13.47 -12.22
CA MET A 399 12.43 -12.05 -11.97
C MET A 399 11.79 -11.67 -10.64
N THR A 400 12.53 -10.93 -9.83
CA THR A 400 12.03 -10.41 -8.55
C THR A 400 10.98 -9.34 -8.72
N SER A 401 11.12 -8.52 -9.73
CA SER A 401 10.18 -7.47 -10.05
C SER A 401 9.64 -7.68 -11.46
N CYS A 402 8.74 -8.60 -11.61
CA CYS A 402 7.90 -8.63 -12.81
C CYS A 402 6.87 -7.49 -12.75
N GLY A 403 7.19 -6.42 -12.09
CA GLY A 403 6.27 -5.46 -11.68
C GLY A 403 5.74 -4.59 -12.68
N CYS A 404 6.37 -4.43 -13.65
CA CYS A 404 5.78 -3.62 -14.67
C CYS A 404 4.77 -4.40 -15.49
N PHE A 405 4.65 -5.72 -15.30
CA PHE A 405 3.88 -6.49 -16.25
C PHE A 405 3.98 -5.92 -17.68
N GLU A 406 5.17 -5.61 -18.11
CA GLU A 406 5.39 -5.19 -19.49
C GLU A 406 4.90 -6.27 -20.44
N CYS A 407 5.01 -7.51 -19.98
CA CYS A 407 4.35 -8.62 -20.63
C CYS A 407 3.86 -9.66 -19.62
N ILE A 408 2.84 -10.41 -19.99
CA ILE A 408 2.34 -11.57 -19.27
C ILE A 408 2.43 -12.78 -20.17
N CYS A 409 2.99 -13.86 -19.61
CA CYS A 409 3.08 -15.14 -20.33
C CYS A 409 1.94 -16.06 -19.89
N GLY A 410 1.21 -16.58 -20.84
CA GLY A 410 0.19 -17.61 -20.64
C GLY A 410 0.56 -18.89 -21.37
N ILE A 411 0.37 -20.03 -20.73
CA ILE A 411 0.54 -21.35 -21.37
C ILE A 411 -0.80 -21.75 -21.98
N GLU A 412 -0.79 -22.07 -23.28
CA GLU A 412 -1.93 -22.61 -23.99
C GLU A 412 -1.71 -24.14 -24.21
N PRO A 413 -2.36 -24.99 -23.39
CA PRO A 413 -2.07 -26.42 -23.38
C PRO A 413 -2.49 -27.15 -24.66
N PHE A 414 -3.52 -26.66 -25.38
CA PHE A 414 -4.05 -27.32 -26.55
C PHE A 414 -3.12 -27.24 -27.76
N SER A 415 -2.45 -26.10 -27.92
CA SER A 415 -1.45 -25.91 -28.98
C SER A 415 -0.02 -26.21 -28.53
N ASN A 416 0.17 -26.54 -27.23
CA ASN A 416 1.48 -26.63 -26.57
C ASN A 416 2.31 -25.33 -26.78
N GLY A 417 1.62 -24.21 -26.74
CA GLY A 417 2.14 -22.90 -27.05
C GLY A 417 2.29 -22.02 -25.80
N VAL A 418 3.09 -20.96 -25.95
CA VAL A 418 3.20 -19.87 -24.99
C VAL A 418 2.70 -18.59 -25.65
N VAL A 419 1.75 -17.93 -25.01
CA VAL A 419 1.26 -16.61 -25.42
C VAL A 419 1.96 -15.57 -24.54
N ILE A 420 2.60 -14.60 -25.17
CA ILE A 420 3.21 -13.46 -24.50
C ILE A 420 2.39 -12.23 -24.92
N ALA A 421 1.66 -11.64 -23.96
CA ALA A 421 0.90 -10.43 -24.18
C ALA A 421 1.68 -9.23 -23.61
N ASN A 422 1.98 -8.25 -24.47
CA ASN A 422 2.58 -7.00 -24.04
C ASN A 422 1.54 -6.09 -23.39
N ARG A 423 1.96 -5.26 -22.43
CA ARG A 423 1.12 -4.31 -21.70
C ARG A 423 0.33 -3.36 -22.60
N GLU A 424 0.93 -2.95 -23.71
CA GLU A 424 0.29 -2.04 -24.68
C GLU A 424 -0.72 -2.75 -25.60
N TYR A 425 -0.79 -4.08 -25.54
CA TYR A 425 -1.73 -4.83 -26.35
C TYR A 425 -3.14 -4.74 -25.80
N ALA A 426 -3.95 -3.89 -26.41
CA ALA A 426 -5.34 -3.65 -26.00
C ALA A 426 -6.34 -4.71 -26.52
N GLY A 427 -5.90 -5.69 -27.31
CA GLY A 427 -6.76 -6.70 -27.92
C GLY A 427 -7.00 -7.94 -27.05
N MET A 428 -7.85 -8.83 -27.58
CA MET A 428 -8.05 -10.16 -27.00
C MET A 428 -6.90 -11.08 -27.41
N THR A 429 -6.27 -11.74 -26.44
CA THR A 429 -5.22 -12.73 -26.72
C THR A 429 -5.81 -14.05 -27.24
N PRO A 430 -4.99 -14.94 -27.83
CA PRO A 430 -5.44 -16.28 -28.18
C PRO A 430 -6.01 -17.12 -27.04
N LEU A 431 -5.71 -16.74 -25.79
CA LEU A 431 -6.29 -17.37 -24.60
C LEU A 431 -7.72 -16.89 -24.30
N GLY A 432 -8.29 -16.01 -25.12
CA GLY A 432 -9.61 -15.44 -24.90
C GLY A 432 -9.67 -14.43 -23.75
N MET A 433 -8.54 -13.85 -23.40
CA MET A 433 -8.37 -12.89 -22.29
C MET A 433 -7.64 -11.65 -22.76
N THR A 434 -8.00 -10.51 -22.22
CA THR A 434 -7.23 -9.27 -22.37
C THR A 434 -5.98 -9.31 -21.48
N PHE A 435 -5.03 -8.40 -21.73
CA PHE A 435 -3.87 -8.24 -20.84
C PHE A 435 -4.30 -7.96 -19.39
N SER A 436 -5.28 -7.08 -19.18
CA SER A 436 -5.79 -6.74 -17.85
C SER A 436 -6.41 -7.93 -17.12
N GLU A 437 -7.13 -8.80 -17.83
CA GLU A 437 -7.68 -10.02 -17.25
C GLU A 437 -6.57 -11.00 -16.85
N MET A 438 -5.57 -11.20 -17.71
CA MET A 438 -4.39 -12.00 -17.40
C MET A 438 -3.61 -11.44 -16.20
N ALA A 439 -3.41 -10.12 -16.14
CA ALA A 439 -2.76 -9.44 -15.04
C ALA A 439 -3.51 -9.63 -13.72
N SER A 440 -4.84 -9.52 -13.76
CA SER A 440 -5.69 -9.74 -12.59
C SER A 440 -5.59 -11.16 -12.04
N MET A 441 -5.42 -12.15 -12.90
CA MET A 441 -5.26 -13.55 -12.49
C MET A 441 -3.89 -13.85 -11.89
N THR A 442 -2.83 -13.21 -12.39
CA THR A 442 -1.45 -13.44 -11.92
C THR A 442 -1.10 -12.58 -10.71
N GLY A 443 -1.52 -11.33 -10.69
CA GLY A 443 -1.17 -10.36 -9.65
C GLY A 443 -2.10 -10.33 -8.44
N GLY A 444 -3.23 -11.02 -8.48
CA GLY A 444 -4.17 -11.11 -7.35
C GLY A 444 -4.69 -9.76 -6.88
N GLY A 445 -4.72 -8.72 -7.69
CA GLY A 445 -5.11 -7.40 -7.27
C GLY A 445 -5.80 -6.57 -8.34
N VAL A 446 -6.87 -5.90 -7.92
CA VAL A 446 -7.61 -4.88 -8.67
C VAL A 446 -6.74 -3.62 -8.92
N GLN A 447 -5.46 -3.64 -8.55
CA GLN A 447 -4.56 -2.49 -8.54
C GLN A 447 -3.58 -2.43 -9.71
N THR A 448 -3.67 -3.31 -10.68
CA THR A 448 -2.94 -3.12 -11.94
C THR A 448 -3.68 -2.10 -12.77
N PRO A 449 -3.13 -0.92 -13.04
CA PRO A 449 -3.68 -0.04 -14.02
C PRO A 449 -3.59 -0.72 -15.38
N GLY A 450 -4.71 -1.00 -15.98
CA GLY A 450 -4.87 -1.53 -17.30
C GLY A 450 -6.10 -0.93 -17.93
#